data_11a61253ae1ef03611f96d0c299286f5
#
_entry.id   11a61253ae1ef03611f96d0c299286f5
#
_cell.length_a   1.000
_cell.length_b   1.000
_cell.length_c   1.000
_cell.angle_alpha   90.00
_cell.angle_beta   90.00
_cell.angle_gamma   90.00
#
_symmetry.space_group_name_H-M   'P 1'
#
loop_
_entity.id
_entity.type
_entity.pdbx_description
1 polymer ?
#
loop_
_entity_poly.entity_id
_entity_poly.type
_entity_poly.pdbx_seq_one_letter_code
_entity_poly.pdbx_strand_id
1 'polypeptide(L)'
;MTVAGRRIDTLSERELSVFRARTLGFIFQSFHLLPHFSALQNVVIGAEIAGLPAPLARAREALDRVGLGDRSGHLPGQLSGGECQRVAIARAIVTRPRVLLCDEPTGSLDPRNADRVFELIMELHRELGTTLVLVTHDSQLVPRMEACLRLDRGRLATVAL
;
A
#
# COMPACT_ATOMS: atom_id res chain seq x y z
N MET A 1 -3.01 22.68 0.69
CA MET A 1 -2.11 21.49 0.67
C MET A 1 -2.01 20.96 -0.75
N THR A 2 -0.80 20.55 -1.19
CA THR A 2 -0.59 20.02 -2.55
C THR A 2 -0.05 18.59 -2.45
N VAL A 3 -0.65 17.66 -3.19
CA VAL A 3 -0.24 16.25 -3.24
C VAL A 3 -0.13 15.84 -4.71
N ALA A 4 0.99 15.24 -5.10
CA ALA A 4 1.28 14.82 -6.47
C ALA A 4 1.04 15.96 -7.52
N GLY A 5 1.37 17.21 -7.16
CA GLY A 5 1.21 18.39 -8.01
C GLY A 5 -0.21 18.98 -8.07
N ARG A 6 -1.20 18.39 -7.36
CA ARG A 6 -2.58 18.90 -7.32
C ARG A 6 -2.92 19.50 -5.97
N ARG A 7 -3.53 20.69 -5.95
CA ARG A 7 -4.12 21.27 -4.74
C ARG A 7 -5.36 20.49 -4.35
N ILE A 8 -5.40 19.99 -3.10
CA ILE A 8 -6.49 19.12 -2.62
C ILE A 8 -7.45 19.82 -1.66
N ASP A 9 -7.06 20.96 -1.10
CA ASP A 9 -7.87 21.80 -0.20
C ASP A 9 -9.01 22.54 -0.91
N THR A 10 -9.00 22.55 -2.24
CA THR A 10 -10.04 23.18 -3.07
C THR A 10 -10.99 22.17 -3.72
N LEU A 11 -10.77 20.86 -3.50
CA LEU A 11 -11.58 19.81 -4.08
C LEU A 11 -12.86 19.59 -3.27
N SER A 12 -13.96 19.33 -3.97
CA SER A 12 -15.17 18.78 -3.35
C SER A 12 -14.92 17.38 -2.79
N GLU A 13 -15.75 16.92 -1.86
CA GLU A 13 -15.66 15.57 -1.29
C GLU A 13 -15.65 14.46 -2.36
N ARG A 14 -16.46 14.62 -3.41
CA ARG A 14 -16.50 13.69 -4.54
C ARG A 14 -15.18 13.67 -5.30
N GLU A 15 -14.63 14.83 -5.62
CA GLU A 15 -13.35 14.94 -6.33
C GLU A 15 -12.21 14.42 -5.47
N LEU A 16 -12.23 14.68 -4.15
CA LEU A 16 -11.24 14.18 -3.20
C LEU A 16 -11.28 12.65 -3.11
N SER A 17 -12.48 12.05 -3.11
CA SER A 17 -12.63 10.59 -3.14
C SER A 17 -12.05 9.97 -4.41
N VAL A 18 -12.34 10.55 -5.57
CA VAL A 18 -11.76 10.10 -6.86
C VAL A 18 -10.24 10.30 -6.88
N PHE A 19 -9.76 11.44 -6.37
CA PHE A 19 -8.33 11.73 -6.28
C PHE A 19 -7.62 10.69 -5.40
N ARG A 20 -8.15 10.41 -4.20
CA ARG A 20 -7.59 9.38 -3.31
C ARG A 20 -7.53 8.02 -3.99
N ALA A 21 -8.63 7.56 -4.57
CA ALA A 21 -8.73 6.25 -5.21
C ALA A 21 -7.74 6.05 -6.37
N ARG A 22 -7.38 7.12 -7.10
CA ARG A 22 -6.51 7.04 -8.28
C ARG A 22 -5.06 7.41 -8.04
N THR A 23 -4.78 8.15 -6.96
CA THR A 23 -3.46 8.76 -6.74
C THR A 23 -2.73 8.16 -5.56
N LEU A 24 -3.47 7.67 -4.55
CA LEU A 24 -2.91 7.17 -3.31
C LEU A 24 -3.14 5.67 -3.18
N GLY A 25 -2.09 4.93 -2.83
CA GLY A 25 -2.17 3.56 -2.32
C GLY A 25 -1.97 3.56 -0.81
N PHE A 26 -2.75 2.76 -0.08
CA PHE A 26 -2.62 2.66 1.37
C PHE A 26 -2.30 1.22 1.77
N ILE A 27 -1.29 1.06 2.61
CA ILE A 27 -0.92 -0.20 3.25
C ILE A 27 -0.91 0.03 4.76
N PHE A 28 -1.69 -0.75 5.50
CA PHE A 28 -1.84 -0.64 6.95
C PHE A 28 -1.29 -1.88 7.66
N GLN A 29 -0.96 -1.73 8.92
CA GLN A 29 -0.54 -2.83 9.80
C GLN A 29 -1.60 -3.93 9.90
N SER A 30 -2.88 -3.58 9.99
CA SER A 30 -3.99 -4.52 10.19
C SER A 30 -4.61 -5.04 8.88
N PHE A 31 -3.92 -4.93 7.74
CA PHE A 31 -4.30 -5.38 6.40
C PHE A 31 -5.61 -4.78 5.86
N HIS A 32 -6.64 -4.61 6.69
CA HIS A 32 -7.98 -4.13 6.35
C HIS A 32 -8.60 -4.87 5.14
N LEU A 33 -8.41 -6.20 5.08
CA LEU A 33 -9.06 -7.04 4.08
C LEU A 33 -10.51 -7.29 4.45
N LEU A 34 -11.34 -7.38 3.43
CA LEU A 34 -12.74 -7.76 3.57
C LEU A 34 -12.81 -9.29 3.79
N PRO A 35 -13.24 -9.78 4.96
CA PRO A 35 -13.06 -11.17 5.36
C PRO A 35 -13.87 -12.16 4.53
N HIS A 36 -14.99 -11.73 3.92
CA HIS A 36 -15.86 -12.55 3.08
C HIS A 36 -15.54 -12.47 1.59
N PHE A 37 -14.50 -11.75 1.22
CA PHE A 37 -14.01 -11.61 -0.15
C PHE A 37 -12.70 -12.36 -0.30
N SER A 38 -12.54 -13.07 -1.42
CA SER A 38 -11.25 -13.71 -1.75
C SER A 38 -10.13 -12.68 -1.92
N ALA A 39 -8.88 -13.14 -1.97
CA ALA A 39 -7.73 -12.30 -2.29
C ALA A 39 -7.95 -11.50 -3.58
N LEU A 40 -8.43 -12.16 -4.63
CA LEU A 40 -8.75 -11.51 -5.90
C LEU A 40 -9.83 -10.45 -5.76
N GLN A 41 -10.93 -10.75 -5.08
CA GLN A 41 -12.02 -9.80 -4.87
C GLN A 41 -11.60 -8.59 -4.05
N ASN A 42 -10.74 -8.78 -3.04
CA ASN A 42 -10.17 -7.68 -2.27
C ASN A 42 -9.35 -6.72 -3.13
N VAL A 43 -8.67 -7.21 -4.16
CA VAL A 43 -7.88 -6.37 -5.08
C VAL A 43 -8.76 -5.76 -6.17
N VAL A 44 -9.74 -6.53 -6.71
CA VAL A 44 -10.69 -6.04 -7.73
C VAL A 44 -11.43 -4.80 -7.24
N ILE A 45 -11.92 -4.79 -5.99
CA ILE A 45 -12.61 -3.64 -5.39
C ILE A 45 -11.77 -2.35 -5.49
N GLY A 46 -10.46 -2.43 -5.24
CA GLY A 46 -9.57 -1.27 -5.37
C GLY A 46 -9.57 -0.68 -6.79
N ALA A 47 -9.54 -1.54 -7.80
CA ALA A 47 -9.59 -1.14 -9.20
C ALA A 47 -10.97 -0.58 -9.62
N GLU A 48 -12.05 -1.17 -9.11
CA GLU A 48 -13.43 -0.73 -9.38
C GLU A 48 -13.72 0.64 -8.76
N ILE A 49 -13.34 0.86 -7.50
CA ILE A 49 -13.50 2.17 -6.82
C ILE A 49 -12.75 3.27 -7.57
N ALA A 50 -11.57 2.96 -8.12
CA ALA A 50 -10.81 3.90 -8.93
C ALA A 50 -11.39 4.10 -10.35
N GLY A 51 -12.40 3.32 -10.75
CA GLY A 51 -13.01 3.35 -12.09
C GLY A 51 -12.03 2.95 -13.18
N LEU A 52 -11.20 1.93 -12.92
CA LEU A 52 -10.21 1.46 -13.90
C LEU A 52 -10.85 0.48 -14.90
N PRO A 53 -10.43 0.51 -16.17
CA PRO A 53 -10.84 -0.50 -17.14
C PRO A 53 -10.22 -1.87 -16.78
N ALA A 54 -10.95 -2.95 -17.11
CA ALA A 54 -10.53 -4.33 -16.91
C ALA A 54 -10.07 -4.65 -15.44
N PRO A 55 -10.89 -4.35 -14.41
CA PRO A 55 -10.49 -4.46 -13.01
C PRO A 55 -10.03 -5.87 -12.63
N LEU A 56 -10.67 -6.91 -13.18
CA LEU A 56 -10.31 -8.30 -12.92
C LEU A 56 -8.90 -8.67 -13.46
N ALA A 57 -8.57 -8.23 -14.67
CA ALA A 57 -7.25 -8.50 -15.26
C ALA A 57 -6.14 -7.78 -14.47
N ARG A 58 -6.38 -6.53 -14.11
CA ARG A 58 -5.45 -5.74 -13.27
C ARG A 58 -5.24 -6.35 -11.89
N ALA A 59 -6.29 -6.85 -11.28
CA ALA A 59 -6.21 -7.49 -9.98
C ALA A 59 -5.40 -8.79 -10.03
N ARG A 60 -5.53 -9.59 -11.09
CA ARG A 60 -4.71 -10.79 -11.30
C ARG A 60 -3.25 -10.41 -11.47
N GLU A 61 -2.94 -9.46 -12.34
CA GLU A 61 -1.57 -8.94 -12.52
C GLU A 61 -0.96 -8.46 -11.19
N ALA A 62 -1.73 -7.73 -10.38
CA ALA A 62 -1.27 -7.24 -9.07
C ALA A 62 -1.00 -8.39 -8.07
N LEU A 63 -1.84 -9.44 -8.07
CA LEU A 63 -1.61 -10.64 -7.24
C LEU A 63 -0.39 -11.44 -7.70
N ASP A 64 -0.18 -11.56 -9.01
CA ASP A 64 1.00 -12.23 -9.56
C ASP A 64 2.29 -11.50 -9.14
N ARG A 65 2.29 -10.16 -9.18
CA ARG A 65 3.42 -9.33 -8.74
C ARG A 65 3.81 -9.53 -7.28
N VAL A 66 2.85 -9.84 -6.42
CA VAL A 66 3.10 -10.12 -5.00
C VAL A 66 3.27 -11.62 -4.70
N GLY A 67 3.33 -12.47 -5.73
CA GLY A 67 3.52 -13.92 -5.63
C GLY A 67 2.33 -14.66 -5.03
N LEU A 68 1.09 -14.22 -5.35
CA LEU A 68 -0.16 -14.82 -4.84
C LEU A 68 -1.15 -15.22 -5.94
N GLY A 69 -0.70 -15.40 -7.19
CA GLY A 69 -1.56 -15.84 -8.29
C GLY A 69 -2.33 -17.12 -7.95
N ASP A 70 -1.64 -18.14 -7.42
CA ASP A 70 -2.20 -19.45 -7.03
C ASP A 70 -3.10 -19.38 -5.78
N ARG A 71 -3.08 -18.25 -5.06
CA ARG A 71 -3.89 -18.01 -3.85
C ARG A 71 -5.06 -17.07 -4.09
N SER A 72 -5.30 -16.67 -5.33
CA SER A 72 -6.31 -15.66 -5.71
C SER A 72 -7.74 -15.97 -5.21
N GLY A 73 -8.10 -17.25 -5.11
CA GLY A 73 -9.42 -17.69 -4.62
C GLY A 73 -9.53 -17.80 -3.09
N HIS A 74 -8.43 -17.71 -2.34
CA HIS A 74 -8.46 -17.93 -0.88
C HIS A 74 -9.08 -16.73 -0.16
N LEU A 75 -9.81 -17.02 0.92
CA LEU A 75 -10.32 -16.01 1.85
C LEU A 75 -9.19 -15.57 2.81
N PRO A 76 -9.24 -14.36 3.39
CA PRO A 76 -8.25 -13.90 4.35
C PRO A 76 -7.98 -14.87 5.51
N GLY A 77 -9.01 -15.54 6.03
CA GLY A 77 -8.85 -16.55 7.09
C GLY A 77 -8.11 -17.83 6.67
N GLN A 78 -7.85 -18.02 5.39
CA GLN A 78 -7.10 -19.16 4.83
C GLN A 78 -5.66 -18.78 4.47
N LEU A 79 -5.28 -17.52 4.69
CA LEU A 79 -3.97 -16.96 4.37
C LEU A 79 -3.18 -16.70 5.65
N SER A 80 -1.86 -16.84 5.57
CA SER A 80 -0.97 -16.38 6.63
C SER A 80 -0.96 -14.84 6.72
N GLY A 81 -0.49 -14.29 7.85
CA GLY A 81 -0.38 -12.84 8.03
C GLY A 81 0.44 -12.16 6.92
N GLY A 82 1.57 -12.76 6.53
CA GLY A 82 2.38 -12.25 5.43
C GLY A 82 1.68 -12.33 4.06
N GLU A 83 0.85 -13.36 3.82
CA GLU A 83 0.02 -13.45 2.61
C GLU A 83 -1.09 -12.40 2.63
N CYS A 84 -1.76 -12.18 3.77
CA CYS A 84 -2.76 -11.12 3.93
C CYS A 84 -2.14 -9.74 3.64
N GLN A 85 -0.94 -9.49 4.14
CA GLN A 85 -0.24 -8.22 3.86
C GLN A 85 0.10 -8.08 2.38
N ARG A 86 0.54 -9.15 1.71
CA ARG A 86 0.77 -9.10 0.26
C ARG A 86 -0.52 -8.86 -0.54
N VAL A 87 -1.67 -9.39 -0.12
CA VAL A 87 -2.98 -9.03 -0.73
C VAL A 87 -3.28 -7.54 -0.52
N ALA A 88 -3.03 -6.99 0.68
CA ALA A 88 -3.22 -5.57 0.94
C ALA A 88 -2.29 -4.69 0.08
N ILE A 89 -1.04 -5.12 -0.14
CA ILE A 89 -0.11 -4.47 -1.06
C ILE A 89 -0.64 -4.52 -2.50
N ALA A 90 -1.07 -5.70 -2.98
CA ALA A 90 -1.65 -5.84 -4.33
C ALA A 90 -2.84 -4.91 -4.53
N ARG A 91 -3.73 -4.79 -3.53
CA ARG A 91 -4.86 -3.85 -3.53
C ARG A 91 -4.40 -2.38 -3.60
N ALA A 92 -3.33 -2.04 -2.89
CA ALA A 92 -2.80 -0.68 -2.89
C ALA A 92 -2.16 -0.29 -4.24
N ILE A 93 -1.49 -1.23 -4.91
CA ILE A 93 -0.76 -0.95 -6.17
C ILE A 93 -1.57 -1.19 -7.45
N VAL A 94 -2.75 -1.81 -7.38
CA VAL A 94 -3.58 -2.13 -8.55
C VAL A 94 -3.94 -0.89 -9.39
N THR A 95 -4.02 0.27 -8.74
CA THR A 95 -4.28 1.57 -9.38
C THR A 95 -3.03 2.22 -9.96
N ARG A 96 -1.84 1.67 -9.74
CA ARG A 96 -0.53 2.29 -10.02
C ARG A 96 -0.46 3.70 -9.42
N PRO A 97 -0.56 3.82 -8.08
CA PRO A 97 -0.68 5.11 -7.41
C PRO A 97 0.60 5.94 -7.59
N ARG A 98 0.48 7.27 -7.52
CA ARG A 98 1.64 8.17 -7.49
C ARG A 98 2.31 8.25 -6.13
N VAL A 99 1.55 7.97 -5.07
CA VAL A 99 2.05 7.97 -3.69
C VAL A 99 1.56 6.70 -3.00
N LEU A 100 2.47 5.98 -2.37
CA LEU A 100 2.20 4.82 -1.54
C LEU A 100 2.41 5.19 -0.07
N LEU A 101 1.35 5.18 0.71
CA LEU A 101 1.34 5.49 2.13
C LEU A 101 1.32 4.19 2.92
N CYS A 102 2.37 3.92 3.68
CA CYS A 102 2.53 2.70 4.48
C CYS A 102 2.55 3.09 5.96
N ASP A 103 1.58 2.59 6.71
CA ASP A 103 1.47 2.79 8.16
C ASP A 103 1.76 1.48 8.88
N GLU A 104 2.97 1.38 9.46
CA GLU A 104 3.50 0.18 10.12
C GLU A 104 3.28 -1.12 9.31
N PRO A 105 3.66 -1.19 8.03
CA PRO A 105 3.25 -2.27 7.12
C PRO A 105 3.78 -3.65 7.51
N THR A 106 4.72 -3.73 8.43
CA THR A 106 5.36 -4.96 8.91
C THR A 106 5.12 -5.25 10.39
N GLY A 107 4.48 -4.33 11.12
CA GLY A 107 4.38 -4.37 12.58
C GLY A 107 3.58 -5.55 13.16
N SER A 108 2.77 -6.25 12.37
CA SER A 108 2.02 -7.44 12.78
C SER A 108 2.63 -8.77 12.30
N LEU A 109 3.81 -8.72 11.69
CA LEU A 109 4.46 -9.89 11.07
C LEU A 109 5.64 -10.38 11.91
N ASP A 110 5.95 -11.68 11.80
CA ASP A 110 7.19 -12.20 12.31
C ASP A 110 8.39 -11.63 11.50
N PRO A 111 9.61 -11.62 12.08
CA PRO A 111 10.76 -10.94 11.48
C PRO A 111 11.06 -11.37 10.03
N ARG A 112 10.95 -12.66 9.71
CA ARG A 112 11.24 -13.16 8.34
C ARG A 112 10.23 -12.68 7.33
N ASN A 113 8.94 -12.65 7.70
CA ASN A 113 7.89 -12.13 6.83
C ASN A 113 7.94 -10.59 6.76
N ALA A 114 8.32 -9.91 7.84
CA ALA A 114 8.53 -8.46 7.86
C ALA A 114 9.57 -8.03 6.83
N ASP A 115 10.74 -8.66 6.83
CA ASP A 115 11.81 -8.37 5.86
C ASP A 115 11.33 -8.59 4.41
N ARG A 116 10.69 -9.73 4.14
CA ARG A 116 10.19 -10.05 2.78
C ARG A 116 9.14 -9.04 2.30
N VAL A 117 8.24 -8.64 3.17
CA VAL A 117 7.19 -7.66 2.84
C VAL A 117 7.80 -6.29 2.61
N PHE A 118 8.77 -5.89 3.44
CA PHE A 118 9.47 -4.62 3.23
C PHE A 118 10.26 -4.60 1.91
N GLU A 119 11.02 -5.65 1.58
CA GLU A 119 11.73 -5.75 0.31
C GLU A 119 10.76 -5.66 -0.89
N LEU A 120 9.62 -6.35 -0.81
CA LEU A 120 8.59 -6.28 -1.83
C LEU A 120 8.05 -4.86 -2.02
N ILE A 121 7.80 -4.13 -0.94
CA ILE A 121 7.36 -2.72 -1.01
C ILE A 121 8.43 -1.86 -1.69
N MET A 122 9.71 -2.04 -1.34
CA MET A 122 10.82 -1.29 -1.92
C MET A 122 11.06 -1.61 -3.41
N GLU A 123 10.85 -2.87 -3.81
CA GLU A 123 10.91 -3.30 -5.21
C GLU A 123 9.78 -2.65 -6.03
N LEU A 124 8.54 -2.77 -5.56
CA LEU A 124 7.37 -2.19 -6.21
C LEU A 124 7.42 -0.66 -6.28
N HIS A 125 7.91 0.00 -5.23
CA HIS A 125 8.13 1.44 -5.22
C HIS A 125 9.07 1.87 -6.36
N ARG A 126 10.20 1.17 -6.53
CA ARG A 126 11.17 1.46 -7.60
C ARG A 126 10.60 1.14 -8.99
N GLU A 127 9.97 -0.03 -9.14
CA GLU A 127 9.39 -0.47 -10.41
C GLU A 127 8.27 0.47 -10.91
N LEU A 128 7.40 0.91 -10.01
CA LEU A 128 6.26 1.75 -10.36
C LEU A 128 6.59 3.25 -10.41
N GLY A 129 7.79 3.66 -9.94
CA GLY A 129 8.16 5.06 -9.83
C GLY A 129 7.26 5.87 -8.89
N THR A 130 6.71 5.22 -7.85
CA THR A 130 5.80 5.85 -6.89
C THR A 130 6.59 6.52 -5.75
N THR A 131 6.09 7.59 -5.18
CA THR A 131 6.65 8.15 -3.95
C THR A 131 6.23 7.30 -2.76
N LEU A 132 7.18 6.76 -2.00
CA LEU A 132 6.91 5.99 -0.79
C LEU A 132 6.96 6.89 0.44
N VAL A 133 5.90 6.87 1.25
CA VAL A 133 5.86 7.47 2.58
C VAL A 133 5.62 6.34 3.58
N LEU A 134 6.63 6.07 4.40
CA LEU A 134 6.61 5.01 5.40
C LEU A 134 6.54 5.62 6.81
N VAL A 135 5.52 5.25 7.57
CA VAL A 135 5.43 5.51 9.00
C VAL A 135 5.82 4.23 9.73
N THR A 136 6.84 4.31 10.58
CA THR A 136 7.31 3.16 11.36
C THR A 136 8.05 3.62 12.61
N HIS A 137 8.07 2.75 13.62
CA HIS A 137 8.92 2.87 14.81
C HIS A 137 10.21 2.05 14.69
N ASP A 138 10.38 1.29 13.61
CA ASP A 138 11.59 0.48 13.37
C ASP A 138 12.72 1.35 12.82
N SER A 139 13.68 1.67 13.69
CA SER A 139 14.85 2.46 13.33
C SER A 139 15.80 1.77 12.35
N GLN A 140 15.72 0.45 12.18
CA GLN A 140 16.56 -0.29 11.24
C GLN A 140 16.21 0.01 9.77
N LEU A 141 14.99 0.50 9.52
CA LEU A 141 14.55 0.89 8.18
C LEU A 141 15.02 2.29 7.76
N VAL A 142 15.40 3.15 8.72
CA VAL A 142 15.81 4.55 8.46
C VAL A 142 16.95 4.65 7.43
N PRO A 143 18.05 3.88 7.53
CA PRO A 143 19.16 3.98 6.56
C PRO A 143 18.81 3.55 5.12
N ARG A 144 17.62 2.98 4.94
CA ARG A 144 17.12 2.48 3.65
C ARG A 144 16.21 3.48 2.94
N MET A 145 15.94 4.62 3.58
CA MET A 145 15.08 5.68 3.06
C MET A 145 15.92 6.86 2.57
N GLU A 146 15.40 7.64 1.62
CA GLU A 146 16.07 8.85 1.10
C GLU A 146 15.99 10.05 2.06
N ALA A 147 14.97 10.07 2.92
CA ALA A 147 14.76 11.12 3.91
C ALA A 147 14.04 10.57 5.14
N CYS A 148 14.34 11.11 6.30
CA CYS A 148 13.68 10.75 7.54
C CYS A 148 13.15 12.01 8.24
N LEU A 149 11.88 11.92 8.67
CA LEU A 149 11.23 12.92 9.49
C LEU A 149 10.83 12.29 10.83
N ARG A 150 11.18 12.95 11.92
CA ARG A 150 10.73 12.55 13.26
C ARG A 150 9.54 13.40 13.68
N LEU A 151 8.48 12.74 14.10
CA LEU A 151 7.35 13.42 14.74
C LEU A 151 7.59 13.49 16.26
N ASP A 152 7.76 14.68 16.79
CA ASP A 152 7.88 14.94 18.23
C ASP A 152 6.89 16.01 18.65
N ARG A 153 6.03 15.70 19.63
CA ARG A 153 5.02 16.61 20.21
C ARG A 153 4.22 17.38 19.16
N GLY A 154 3.80 16.69 18.09
CA GLY A 154 3.00 17.28 17.00
C GLY A 154 3.79 18.12 16.00
N ARG A 155 5.12 18.10 16.05
CA ARG A 155 6.01 18.79 15.12
C ARG A 155 6.88 17.80 14.36
N LEU A 156 7.05 18.04 13.06
CA LEU A 156 7.98 17.29 12.21
C LEU A 156 9.35 17.96 12.23
N ALA A 157 10.39 17.17 12.47
CA ALA A 157 11.78 17.60 12.37
C ALA A 157 12.54 16.68 11.42
N THR A 158 13.37 17.23 10.55
CA THR A 158 14.27 16.46 9.68
C THR A 158 15.35 15.80 10.54
N VAL A 159 15.58 14.52 10.31
CA VAL A 159 16.68 13.77 10.93
C VAL A 159 17.74 13.53 9.87
N ALA A 160 19.01 13.77 10.19
CA ALA A 160 20.11 13.36 9.32
C ALA A 160 20.15 11.82 9.24
N LEU A 161 20.31 11.30 8.03
CA LEU A 161 20.50 9.88 7.74
C LEU A 161 21.95 9.47 7.97
#